data_92a7baf1723b5a9bc06af8c753e1a8ed
#
_entry.id   92a7baf1723b5a9bc06af8c753e1a8ed
#
_cell.length_a   1.000
_cell.length_b   1.000
_cell.length_c   1.000
_cell.angle_alpha   90.00
_cell.angle_beta   90.00
_cell.angle_gamma   90.00
#
_symmetry.space_group_name_H-M   'P 1'
#
loop_
_entity.id
_entity.type
_entity.pdbx_description
1 polymer ?
#
loop_
_entity_poly.entity_id
_entity_poly.type
_entity_poly.pdbx_seq_one_letter_code
_entity_poly.pdbx_strand_id
1 'polypeptide(L)'
;MAGNESPRGTHSARVDPLTGERTTIVSRRQSRPNLPDGDCPFCPGGLEAPEPYEVRWFANRWPPLPGGRAEVVLYTDRHDATFASLGVGGARRVVDLWAERSEVLGARPDVDYVLVFENRGPAVGATIAHPHGQIYAYDHVPARAATEYDRFSEHGEDPLDAHAPGPDLERLV
;
A
#
# COMPACT_ATOMS: atom_id res chain seq x y z
N MET A 1 -8.77 18.70 -24.79
CA MET A 1 -9.10 17.74 -23.73
C MET A 1 -8.82 16.35 -24.26
N ALA A 2 -7.62 15.83 -24.07
CA ALA A 2 -7.27 14.47 -24.45
C ALA A 2 -7.39 13.62 -23.18
N GLY A 3 -8.39 12.75 -23.15
CA GLY A 3 -8.59 11.80 -22.07
C GLY A 3 -7.40 10.85 -22.00
N ASN A 4 -6.67 10.89 -20.88
CA ASN A 4 -5.59 9.96 -20.59
C ASN A 4 -6.23 8.62 -20.14
N GLU A 5 -6.68 7.83 -21.11
CA GLU A 5 -7.07 6.43 -20.84
C GLU A 5 -5.78 5.64 -20.56
N SER A 6 -5.56 5.35 -19.29
CA SER A 6 -4.54 4.36 -18.89
C SER A 6 -4.80 3.06 -19.66
N PRO A 7 -3.80 2.44 -20.26
CA PRO A 7 -3.98 1.20 -21.01
C PRO A 7 -4.47 0.10 -20.07
N ARG A 8 -5.70 -0.35 -20.27
CA ARG A 8 -6.34 -1.43 -19.50
C ARG A 8 -5.58 -2.72 -19.77
N GLY A 9 -4.68 -3.10 -18.85
CA GLY A 9 -4.10 -4.44 -18.85
C GLY A 9 -5.17 -5.48 -18.51
N THR A 10 -5.10 -6.65 -19.12
CA THR A 10 -5.97 -7.76 -18.69
C THR A 10 -5.51 -8.24 -17.32
N HIS A 11 -6.43 -8.27 -16.37
CA HIS A 11 -6.23 -8.83 -15.05
C HIS A 11 -6.83 -10.24 -15.03
N SER A 12 -6.08 -11.21 -14.52
CA SER A 12 -6.57 -12.56 -14.24
C SER A 12 -6.16 -12.96 -12.83
N ALA A 13 -6.96 -13.80 -12.19
CA ALA A 13 -6.63 -14.34 -10.88
C ALA A 13 -6.38 -15.85 -10.99
N ARG A 14 -5.41 -16.35 -10.23
CA ARG A 14 -5.16 -17.77 -10.00
C ARG A 14 -5.19 -18.05 -8.52
N VAL A 15 -5.73 -19.20 -8.16
CA VAL A 15 -5.72 -19.67 -6.76
C VAL A 15 -4.66 -20.76 -6.66
N ASP A 16 -3.77 -20.63 -5.68
CA ASP A 16 -2.84 -21.67 -5.31
C ASP A 16 -3.62 -22.85 -4.68
N PRO A 17 -3.56 -24.04 -5.25
CA PRO A 17 -4.35 -25.18 -4.75
C PRO A 17 -3.87 -25.70 -3.38
N LEU A 18 -2.67 -25.34 -2.93
CA LEU A 18 -2.12 -25.78 -1.64
C LEU A 18 -2.42 -24.81 -0.52
N THR A 19 -2.37 -23.51 -0.78
CA THR A 19 -2.52 -22.46 0.24
C THR A 19 -3.86 -21.75 0.19
N GLY A 20 -4.60 -21.86 -0.92
CA GLY A 20 -5.80 -21.06 -1.18
C GLY A 20 -5.50 -19.60 -1.52
N GLU A 21 -4.23 -19.21 -1.58
CA GLU A 21 -3.84 -17.83 -1.90
C GLU A 21 -4.24 -17.45 -3.31
N ARG A 22 -4.82 -16.27 -3.45
CA ARG A 22 -5.23 -15.70 -4.72
C ARG A 22 -4.17 -14.73 -5.25
N THR A 23 -3.54 -15.10 -6.37
CA THR A 23 -2.54 -14.28 -7.05
C THR A 23 -3.16 -13.56 -8.25
N THR A 24 -3.02 -12.24 -8.29
CA THR A 24 -3.44 -11.42 -9.43
C THR A 24 -2.32 -11.32 -10.46
N ILE A 25 -2.60 -11.70 -11.71
CA ILE A 25 -1.68 -11.60 -12.84
C ILE A 25 -2.09 -10.42 -13.71
N VAL A 26 -1.13 -9.51 -13.97
CA VAL A 26 -1.34 -8.31 -14.79
C VAL A 26 -0.40 -8.32 -15.97
N SER A 27 -0.95 -8.51 -17.18
CA SER A 27 -0.17 -8.76 -18.40
C SER A 27 0.76 -7.60 -18.84
N ARG A 28 0.45 -6.35 -18.51
CA ARG A 28 1.22 -5.16 -18.92
C ARG A 28 2.11 -4.56 -17.84
N ARG A 29 2.16 -5.15 -16.65
CA ARG A 29 2.98 -4.59 -15.57
C ARG A 29 4.49 -4.74 -15.81
N GLN A 30 4.89 -5.64 -16.69
CA GLN A 30 6.29 -5.85 -17.08
C GLN A 30 6.87 -4.66 -17.88
N SER A 31 6.03 -3.85 -18.51
CA SER A 31 6.46 -2.62 -19.21
C SER A 31 6.55 -1.38 -18.31
N ARG A 32 6.36 -1.55 -17.00
CA ARG A 32 6.58 -0.48 -16.02
C ARG A 32 8.06 -0.09 -16.01
N PRO A 33 8.40 1.20 -16.12
CA PRO A 33 9.78 1.64 -15.90
C PRO A 33 10.26 1.20 -14.52
N ASN A 34 11.37 0.49 -14.45
CA ASN A 34 11.93 0.03 -13.17
C ASN A 34 12.52 1.17 -12.33
N LEU A 35 12.98 2.22 -13.00
CA LEU A 35 13.48 3.45 -12.37
C LEU A 35 12.98 4.65 -13.18
N PRO A 36 12.67 5.78 -12.55
CA PRO A 36 12.40 7.01 -13.29
C PRO A 36 13.67 7.45 -14.03
N ASP A 37 13.55 7.69 -15.34
CA ASP A 37 14.60 8.32 -16.14
C ASP A 37 14.55 9.84 -15.87
N GLY A 38 15.15 10.32 -14.78
CA GLY A 38 15.17 11.74 -14.47
C GLY A 38 14.71 12.06 -13.04
N ASP A 39 14.07 13.22 -12.88
CA ASP A 39 13.62 13.71 -11.58
C ASP A 39 12.56 12.81 -10.94
N CYS A 40 12.56 12.77 -9.61
CA CYS A 40 11.63 11.94 -8.85
C CYS A 40 10.17 12.36 -9.13
N PRO A 41 9.31 11.44 -9.61
CA PRO A 41 7.93 11.77 -9.93
C PRO A 41 7.07 12.16 -8.73
N PHE A 42 7.54 11.90 -7.51
CA PHE A 42 6.85 12.16 -6.25
C PHE A 42 7.32 13.45 -5.56
N CYS A 43 8.43 14.05 -5.97
CA CYS A 43 8.81 15.37 -5.49
C CYS A 43 7.86 16.46 -6.02
N PRO A 44 7.70 17.57 -5.31
CA PRO A 44 6.94 18.73 -5.80
C PRO A 44 7.43 19.17 -7.19
N GLY A 45 6.48 19.39 -8.11
CA GLY A 45 6.78 19.63 -9.53
C GLY A 45 6.96 18.36 -10.38
N GLY A 46 7.02 17.17 -9.75
CA GLY A 46 7.10 15.89 -10.44
C GLY A 46 5.77 15.45 -11.05
N LEU A 47 5.85 14.41 -11.88
CA LEU A 47 4.72 13.92 -12.68
C LEU A 47 3.47 13.56 -11.86
N GLU A 48 3.64 12.99 -10.68
CA GLU A 48 2.54 12.55 -9.81
C GLU A 48 2.24 13.57 -8.70
N ALA A 49 3.12 14.56 -8.51
CA ALA A 49 3.01 15.61 -7.52
C ALA A 49 3.33 16.99 -8.12
N PRO A 50 2.53 17.48 -9.09
CA PRO A 50 2.81 18.76 -9.77
C PRO A 50 2.75 19.97 -8.84
N GLU A 51 1.99 19.86 -7.73
CA GLU A 51 1.82 20.92 -6.74
C GLU A 51 2.50 20.53 -5.42
N PRO A 52 2.90 21.50 -4.57
CA PRO A 52 3.35 21.25 -3.21
C PRO A 52 2.29 20.52 -2.38
N TYR A 53 2.72 19.67 -1.47
CA TYR A 53 1.83 18.89 -0.59
C TYR A 53 2.51 18.61 0.76
N GLU A 54 1.72 18.31 1.77
CA GLU A 54 2.21 17.74 3.04
C GLU A 54 2.08 16.23 3.04
N VAL A 55 0.89 15.72 2.67
CA VAL A 55 0.59 14.33 2.31
C VAL A 55 -0.25 14.34 1.04
N ARG A 56 -0.19 13.27 0.26
CA ARG A 56 -0.92 13.19 -1.01
C ARG A 56 -1.26 11.76 -1.34
N TRP A 57 -2.40 11.54 -1.97
CA TRP A 57 -2.74 10.27 -2.59
C TRP A 57 -3.13 10.44 -4.05
N PHE A 58 -3.01 9.35 -4.82
CA PHE A 58 -3.46 9.28 -6.21
C PHE A 58 -3.66 7.82 -6.64
N ALA A 59 -4.49 7.60 -7.67
CA ALA A 59 -4.68 6.28 -8.24
C ALA A 59 -3.37 5.75 -8.82
N ASN A 60 -3.03 4.49 -8.51
CA ASN A 60 -1.81 3.88 -9.02
C ASN A 60 -1.86 3.82 -10.56
N ARG A 61 -0.88 4.42 -11.22
CA ARG A 61 -0.78 4.45 -12.69
C ARG A 61 -0.62 3.05 -13.30
N TRP A 62 0.00 2.14 -12.56
CA TRP A 62 0.25 0.76 -12.94
C TRP A 62 -0.44 -0.20 -11.97
N PRO A 63 -1.79 -0.16 -11.90
CA PRO A 63 -2.51 -0.81 -10.83
C PRO A 63 -2.38 -2.33 -10.92
N PRO A 64 -2.08 -3.03 -9.81
CA PRO A 64 -2.12 -4.49 -9.76
C PRO A 64 -3.56 -5.01 -9.66
N LEU A 65 -4.49 -4.17 -9.21
CA LEU A 65 -5.91 -4.49 -9.08
C LEU A 65 -6.74 -3.63 -10.04
N PRO A 66 -7.77 -4.18 -10.68
CA PRO A 66 -8.64 -3.44 -11.60
C PRO A 66 -9.59 -2.49 -10.86
N GLY A 67 -10.28 -1.62 -11.61
CA GLY A 67 -11.39 -0.84 -11.09
C GLY A 67 -11.02 0.29 -10.12
N GLY A 68 -9.79 0.83 -10.18
CA GLY A 68 -9.36 1.91 -9.28
C GLY A 68 -9.16 1.46 -7.83
N ARG A 69 -8.87 0.18 -7.62
CA ARG A 69 -8.68 -0.45 -6.31
C ARG A 69 -7.22 -0.47 -5.84
N ALA A 70 -6.36 0.36 -6.42
CA ALA A 70 -4.97 0.52 -6.01
C ALA A 70 -4.60 2.00 -6.01
N GLU A 71 -4.11 2.48 -4.88
CA GLU A 71 -3.69 3.86 -4.67
C GLU A 71 -2.25 3.92 -4.18
N VAL A 72 -1.60 5.07 -4.40
CA VAL A 72 -0.29 5.43 -3.85
C VAL A 72 -0.50 6.59 -2.87
N VAL A 73 0.19 6.54 -1.74
CA VAL A 73 0.15 7.57 -0.70
C VAL A 73 1.55 8.10 -0.47
N LEU A 74 1.76 9.39 -0.70
CA LEU A 74 3.00 10.10 -0.41
C LEU A 74 2.94 10.64 1.01
N TYR A 75 4.00 10.42 1.78
CA TYR A 75 4.05 10.73 3.21
C TYR A 75 4.54 12.14 3.52
N THR A 76 5.25 12.75 2.59
CA THR A 76 5.87 14.06 2.71
C THR A 76 6.37 14.51 1.34
N ASP A 77 6.60 15.78 1.16
CA ASP A 77 7.27 16.40 0.00
C ASP A 77 8.79 16.19 0.00
N ARG A 78 9.38 15.74 1.13
CA ARG A 78 10.82 15.56 1.30
C ARG A 78 11.29 14.21 0.79
N HIS A 79 12.14 14.21 -0.23
CA HIS A 79 12.63 13.01 -0.89
C HIS A 79 13.36 12.02 0.05
N ASP A 80 14.21 12.55 0.93
CA ASP A 80 15.11 11.75 1.76
C ASP A 80 14.54 11.43 3.15
N ALA A 81 13.27 11.74 3.40
CA ALA A 81 12.63 11.44 4.67
C ALA A 81 12.35 9.94 4.83
N THR A 82 12.04 9.57 6.06
CA THR A 82 11.53 8.24 6.42
C THR A 82 10.28 8.43 7.25
N PHE A 83 9.44 7.41 7.40
CA PHE A 83 8.29 7.49 8.29
C PHE A 83 8.69 7.94 9.70
N ALA A 84 9.78 7.38 10.24
CA ALA A 84 10.33 7.76 11.54
C ALA A 84 10.79 9.22 11.61
N SER A 85 11.31 9.80 10.51
CA SER A 85 11.79 11.20 10.49
C SER A 85 10.68 12.23 10.28
N LEU A 86 9.42 11.81 10.08
CA LEU A 86 8.27 12.73 9.95
C LEU A 86 7.93 13.42 11.26
N GLY A 87 8.35 12.83 12.39
CA GLY A 87 7.88 13.24 13.71
C GLY A 87 6.40 12.93 13.93
N VAL A 88 5.92 13.15 15.15
CA VAL A 88 4.55 12.79 15.55
C VAL A 88 3.49 13.46 14.67
N GLY A 89 3.62 14.74 14.38
CA GLY A 89 2.65 15.48 13.55
C GLY A 89 2.61 14.99 12.10
N GLY A 90 3.77 14.64 11.51
CA GLY A 90 3.83 14.08 10.16
C GLY A 90 3.26 12.68 10.10
N ALA A 91 3.65 11.81 11.02
CA ALA A 91 3.12 10.45 11.11
C ALA A 91 1.59 10.46 11.30
N ARG A 92 1.07 11.36 12.15
CA ARG A 92 -0.38 11.53 12.35
C ARG A 92 -1.11 11.84 11.05
N ARG A 93 -0.60 12.79 10.24
CA ARG A 93 -1.20 13.14 8.95
C ARG A 93 -1.26 11.96 7.99
N VAL A 94 -0.20 11.14 7.96
CA VAL A 94 -0.17 9.93 7.14
C VAL A 94 -1.22 8.92 7.59
N VAL A 95 -1.32 8.68 8.90
CA VAL A 95 -2.32 7.76 9.48
C VAL A 95 -3.74 8.24 9.22
N ASP A 96 -4.00 9.55 9.39
CA ASP A 96 -5.31 10.14 9.10
C ASP A 96 -5.69 9.96 7.62
N LEU A 97 -4.73 10.13 6.70
CA LEU A 97 -4.95 9.89 5.27
C LEU A 97 -5.18 8.39 4.97
N TRP A 98 -4.46 7.48 5.60
CA TRP A 98 -4.71 6.04 5.48
C TRP A 98 -6.12 5.68 5.95
N ALA A 99 -6.56 6.24 7.08
CA ALA A 99 -7.90 6.01 7.61
C ALA A 99 -8.99 6.50 6.64
N GLU A 100 -8.86 7.76 6.15
CA GLU A 100 -9.77 8.34 5.16
C GLU A 100 -9.86 7.46 3.90
N ARG A 101 -8.71 7.06 3.33
CA ARG A 101 -8.70 6.28 2.10
C ARG A 101 -9.23 4.87 2.31
N SER A 102 -8.94 4.26 3.47
CA SER A 102 -9.47 2.94 3.83
C SER A 102 -10.99 2.96 3.98
N GLU A 103 -11.55 4.00 4.57
CA GLU A 103 -13.00 4.19 4.67
C GLU A 103 -13.65 4.35 3.29
N VAL A 104 -13.09 5.22 2.44
CA VAL A 104 -13.62 5.46 1.08
C VAL A 104 -13.57 4.21 0.22
N LEU A 105 -12.46 3.47 0.25
CA LEU A 105 -12.31 2.24 -0.52
C LEU A 105 -13.15 1.09 0.06
N GLY A 106 -13.18 0.96 1.39
CA GLY A 106 -13.93 -0.09 2.08
C GLY A 106 -15.46 0.07 1.99
N ALA A 107 -15.95 1.30 1.76
CA ALA A 107 -17.38 1.55 1.53
C ALA A 107 -17.86 1.09 0.14
N ARG A 108 -16.98 0.66 -0.74
CA ARG A 108 -17.35 0.20 -2.07
C ARG A 108 -17.96 -1.19 -2.03
N PRO A 109 -19.03 -1.46 -2.80
CA PRO A 109 -19.70 -2.77 -2.82
C PRO A 109 -18.87 -3.89 -3.47
N ASP A 110 -17.77 -3.55 -4.14
CA ASP A 110 -16.85 -4.49 -4.79
C ASP A 110 -15.54 -4.66 -3.99
N VAL A 111 -15.55 -4.31 -2.69
CA VAL A 111 -14.37 -4.38 -1.80
C VAL A 111 -14.74 -5.10 -0.51
N ASP A 112 -14.01 -6.17 -0.20
CA ASP A 112 -14.15 -6.95 1.01
C ASP A 112 -12.98 -6.74 2.00
N TYR A 113 -11.84 -6.22 1.52
CA TYR A 113 -10.64 -6.02 2.34
C TYR A 113 -9.77 -4.88 1.83
N VAL A 114 -9.29 -4.04 2.73
CA VAL A 114 -8.35 -2.95 2.43
C VAL A 114 -7.01 -3.21 3.11
N LEU A 115 -5.94 -3.23 2.33
CA LEU A 115 -4.56 -3.40 2.79
C LEU A 115 -3.78 -2.11 2.60
N VAL A 116 -3.25 -1.57 3.69
CA VAL A 116 -2.29 -0.46 3.68
C VAL A 116 -0.89 -1.03 3.93
N PHE A 117 0.07 -0.69 3.08
CA PHE A 117 1.44 -1.20 3.21
C PHE A 117 2.48 -0.27 2.60
N GLU A 118 3.71 -0.43 3.01
CA GLU A 118 4.88 0.20 2.43
C GLU A 118 5.89 -0.86 1.97
N ASN A 119 6.40 -0.72 0.75
CA ASN A 119 7.60 -1.41 0.30
C ASN A 119 8.75 -0.40 0.29
N ARG A 120 9.74 -0.59 1.15
CA ARG A 120 10.86 0.33 1.29
C ARG A 120 12.20 -0.34 1.01
N GLY A 121 12.98 0.34 0.18
CA GLY A 121 14.33 -0.08 -0.17
C GLY A 121 14.40 -1.12 -1.29
N PRO A 122 15.59 -1.27 -1.91
CA PRO A 122 15.79 -2.12 -3.08
C PRO A 122 15.61 -3.62 -2.78
N ALA A 123 15.83 -4.05 -1.55
CA ALA A 123 15.71 -5.46 -1.17
C ALA A 123 14.28 -6.01 -1.32
N VAL A 124 13.26 -5.16 -1.20
CA VAL A 124 11.85 -5.51 -1.42
C VAL A 124 11.32 -5.05 -2.77
N GLY A 125 12.22 -4.64 -3.68
CA GLY A 125 11.86 -4.22 -5.04
C GLY A 125 11.23 -2.82 -5.13
N ALA A 126 11.40 -1.96 -4.12
CA ALA A 126 11.01 -0.56 -4.22
C ALA A 126 11.89 0.17 -5.23
N THR A 127 11.28 0.81 -6.23
CA THR A 127 11.98 1.48 -7.34
C THR A 127 12.12 2.99 -7.13
N ILE A 128 11.38 3.58 -6.20
CA ILE A 128 11.39 5.01 -5.88
C ILE A 128 11.71 5.15 -4.40
N ALA A 129 12.77 5.89 -4.09
CA ALA A 129 13.23 6.09 -2.70
C ALA A 129 12.34 7.06 -1.91
N HIS A 130 11.65 7.98 -2.59
CA HIS A 130 10.74 8.93 -1.97
C HIS A 130 9.71 8.22 -1.07
N PRO A 131 9.51 8.66 0.18
CA PRO A 131 8.65 7.97 1.15
C PRO A 131 7.21 7.85 0.67
N HIS A 132 6.76 6.64 0.44
CA HIS A 132 5.40 6.37 -0.01
C HIS A 132 4.92 4.99 0.41
N GLY A 133 3.62 4.88 0.60
CA GLY A 133 2.92 3.61 0.76
C GLY A 133 1.93 3.36 -0.36
N GLN A 134 1.23 2.27 -0.24
CA GLN A 134 0.18 1.86 -1.17
C GLN A 134 -1.03 1.38 -0.40
N ILE A 135 -2.20 1.53 -1.01
CA ILE A 135 -3.46 0.99 -0.50
C ILE A 135 -4.07 0.13 -1.59
N TYR A 136 -4.32 -1.14 -1.26
CA TYR A 136 -4.98 -2.08 -2.15
C TYR A 136 -6.33 -2.49 -1.58
N ALA A 137 -7.37 -2.38 -2.40
CA ALA A 137 -8.73 -2.78 -2.04
C ALA A 137 -9.08 -4.07 -2.79
N TYR A 138 -9.17 -5.17 -2.06
CA TYR A 138 -9.45 -6.49 -2.61
C TYR A 138 -10.95 -6.79 -2.65
N ASP A 139 -11.37 -7.55 -3.64
CA ASP A 139 -12.71 -8.13 -3.79
C ASP A 139 -12.85 -9.48 -3.04
N HIS A 140 -12.01 -9.73 -2.09
CA HIS A 140 -12.00 -10.90 -1.21
C HIS A 140 -11.12 -10.62 -0.01
N VAL A 141 -11.34 -11.32 1.09
CA VAL A 141 -10.40 -11.33 2.23
C VAL A 141 -9.22 -12.26 1.87
N PRO A 142 -7.96 -11.78 1.90
CA PRO A 142 -6.79 -12.63 1.67
C PRO A 142 -6.73 -13.78 2.68
N ALA A 143 -6.31 -14.98 2.23
CA ALA A 143 -6.32 -16.20 3.04
C ALA A 143 -5.58 -16.04 4.38
N ARG A 144 -4.45 -15.33 4.38
CA ARG A 144 -3.71 -15.05 5.61
C ARG A 144 -4.50 -14.16 6.58
N ALA A 145 -5.11 -13.09 6.08
CA ALA A 145 -5.92 -12.19 6.92
C ALA A 145 -7.15 -12.91 7.49
N ALA A 146 -7.80 -13.78 6.69
CA ALA A 146 -8.88 -14.61 7.18
C ALA A 146 -8.43 -15.55 8.31
N THR A 147 -7.29 -16.21 8.13
CA THR A 147 -6.71 -17.09 9.16
C THR A 147 -6.38 -16.32 10.45
N GLU A 148 -5.79 -15.14 10.34
CA GLU A 148 -5.47 -14.28 11.48
C GLU A 148 -6.76 -13.86 12.20
N TYR A 149 -7.79 -13.43 11.47
CA TYR A 149 -9.09 -13.08 12.03
C TYR A 149 -9.74 -14.25 12.77
N ASP A 150 -9.74 -15.45 12.19
CA ASP A 150 -10.31 -16.64 12.84
C ASP A 150 -9.58 -16.95 14.15
N ARG A 151 -8.24 -16.86 14.17
CA ARG A 151 -7.45 -17.06 15.37
C ARG A 151 -7.75 -16.04 16.48
N PHE A 152 -7.84 -14.76 16.13
CA PHE A 152 -8.27 -13.74 17.11
C PHE A 152 -9.67 -14.02 17.66
N SER A 153 -10.60 -14.44 16.79
CA SER A 153 -11.97 -14.75 17.18
C SER A 153 -12.08 -16.00 18.08
N GLU A 154 -11.26 -17.01 17.82
CA GLU A 154 -11.23 -18.26 18.61
C GLU A 154 -10.67 -18.04 20.04
N HIS A 155 -9.72 -17.13 20.21
CA HIS A 155 -9.04 -16.94 21.50
C HIS A 155 -9.75 -15.98 22.44
N GLY A 156 -10.68 -15.14 21.95
CA GLY A 156 -11.43 -14.18 22.76
C GLY A 156 -10.60 -13.05 23.40
N GLU A 157 -9.28 -13.17 23.35
CA GLU A 157 -8.26 -12.21 23.78
C GLU A 157 -7.21 -12.11 22.67
N ASP A 158 -6.41 -11.03 22.66
CA ASP A 158 -5.35 -10.88 21.68
C ASP A 158 -4.32 -12.04 21.81
N PRO A 159 -4.21 -12.94 20.82
CA PRO A 159 -3.26 -14.04 20.90
C PRO A 159 -1.80 -13.58 20.96
N LEU A 160 -1.52 -12.31 20.62
CA LEU A 160 -0.20 -11.70 20.72
C LEU A 160 0.13 -11.33 22.18
N ASP A 161 -0.87 -11.01 23.02
CA ASP A 161 -0.63 -10.70 24.42
C ASP A 161 -0.12 -11.91 25.19
N ALA A 162 -0.57 -13.12 24.84
CA ALA A 162 -0.08 -14.38 25.44
C ALA A 162 1.39 -14.68 25.07
N HIS A 163 1.90 -14.04 24.02
CA HIS A 163 3.26 -14.19 23.50
C HIS A 163 4.03 -12.87 23.54
N ALA A 164 3.48 -11.84 24.21
CA ALA A 164 4.20 -10.59 24.41
C ALA A 164 5.54 -10.95 25.09
N PRO A 165 6.68 -10.63 24.47
CA PRO A 165 7.95 -10.90 25.10
C PRO A 165 7.97 -10.14 26.42
N GLY A 166 8.36 -10.83 27.49
CA GLY A 166 8.57 -10.23 28.79
C GLY A 166 9.52 -9.01 28.68
N PRO A 167 9.81 -8.33 29.77
CA PRO A 167 10.54 -7.05 29.82
C PRO A 167 11.95 -7.05 29.20
N ASP A 168 12.39 -8.15 28.59
CA ASP A 168 13.71 -8.28 27.95
C ASP A 168 13.80 -7.72 26.52
N LEU A 169 12.76 -7.07 25.99
CA LEU A 169 12.80 -6.42 24.67
C LEU A 169 13.78 -5.22 24.59
N GLU A 170 14.24 -4.70 25.72
CA GLU A 170 15.29 -3.64 25.73
C GLU A 170 16.65 -4.09 25.17
N ARG A 171 16.81 -5.37 24.86
CA ARG A 171 18.06 -5.95 24.33
C ARG A 171 18.13 -6.06 22.81
N LEU A 172 17.08 -5.71 22.06
CA LEU A 172 17.00 -5.88 20.62
C LEU A 172 16.99 -4.56 19.83
N VAL A 173 17.30 -3.43 20.47
CA VAL A 173 17.48 -2.13 19.82
C VAL A 173 18.92 -1.70 19.87
#